data_237b10688ae06583bb049a17492e3a05
#
_entry.id   237b10688ae06583bb049a17492e3a05
#
_cell.length_a   1.000
_cell.length_b   1.000
_cell.length_c   1.000
_cell.angle_alpha   90.00
_cell.angle_beta   90.00
_cell.angle_gamma   90.00
#
_symmetry.space_group_name_H-M   'P 1'
#
loop_
_entity.id
_entity.type
_entity.pdbx_description
1 polymer ?
#
loop_
_entity_poly.entity_id
_entity_poly.type
_entity_poly.pdbx_seq_one_letter_code
_entity_poly.pdbx_strand_id
1 'polypeptide(L)'
;MNPVALQLGPISIRWYAICIVSGLILAVYLSMKEAPRKKIDPDDIIDFILIAFPLAIVGARLYYVIFEWGYYSQHLSEIFAIWNGGIAIYGGLLTGALVLYLFSRRRLIEPIDFLDIAAPSVMIAQSIGRWGNFFNQEAYGAAVKSLNYLPSFIRDQMYIDGSYRQPTFLYESSWNLLGFLLILILRRKPQFLRQGEITAFYLIWYGFGRMIIEGMRTDSLMFAGLRVSQWLSMILILVGLAIILYQRRKKAPYYVETKE
;
A
#
# COMPACT_ATOMS: atom_id res chain seq x y z
N MET A 1 3.49 24.63 1.81
CA MET A 1 2.41 24.49 2.85
C MET A 1 3.07 24.03 4.15
N ASN A 2 2.48 24.30 5.31
CA ASN A 2 2.99 23.77 6.58
C ASN A 2 2.69 22.27 6.66
N PRO A 3 3.66 21.37 6.90
CA PRO A 3 3.43 19.94 7.05
C PRO A 3 2.64 19.59 8.33
N VAL A 4 2.58 20.50 9.31
CA VAL A 4 1.76 20.38 10.52
C VAL A 4 0.36 20.90 10.23
N ALA A 5 -0.66 20.03 10.35
CA ALA A 5 -2.06 20.37 10.16
C ALA A 5 -2.66 21.05 11.39
N LEU A 6 -2.29 20.54 12.59
CA LEU A 6 -2.83 21.03 13.86
C LEU A 6 -1.78 20.90 14.95
N GLN A 7 -1.64 21.95 15.75
CA GLN A 7 -0.77 21.95 16.94
C GLN A 7 -1.63 21.99 18.20
N LEU A 8 -1.53 20.94 19.03
CA LEU A 8 -2.23 20.83 20.30
C LEU A 8 -1.20 20.77 21.46
N GLY A 9 -0.78 21.95 21.89
CA GLY A 9 0.30 22.03 22.89
C GLY A 9 1.59 21.38 22.39
N PRO A 10 2.14 20.37 23.09
CA PRO A 10 3.34 19.67 22.67
C PRO A 10 3.13 18.68 21.51
N ILE A 11 1.87 18.38 21.16
CA ILE A 11 1.53 17.39 20.13
C ILE A 11 1.29 18.09 18.80
N SER A 12 2.06 17.72 17.78
CA SER A 12 1.86 18.18 16.39
C SER A 12 1.24 17.07 15.53
N ILE A 13 0.04 17.32 15.01
CA ILE A 13 -0.62 16.42 14.06
C ILE A 13 -0.21 16.83 12.64
N ARG A 14 0.44 15.94 11.92
CA ARG A 14 0.92 16.18 10.56
C ARG A 14 -0.12 15.75 9.54
N TRP A 15 -0.20 16.45 8.41
CA TRP A 15 -1.03 16.07 7.27
C TRP A 15 -0.77 14.66 6.79
N TYR A 16 0.49 14.22 6.84
CA TYR A 16 0.88 12.84 6.51
C TYR A 16 0.11 11.82 7.34
N ALA A 17 0.06 12.01 8.66
CA ALA A 17 -0.68 11.11 9.55
C ALA A 17 -2.18 11.11 9.26
N ILE A 18 -2.75 12.28 8.96
CA ILE A 18 -4.18 12.41 8.59
C ILE A 18 -4.46 11.62 7.30
N CYS A 19 -3.61 11.75 6.27
CA CYS A 19 -3.76 11.00 5.02
C CYS A 19 -3.69 9.49 5.25
N ILE A 20 -2.74 9.01 6.04
CA ILE A 20 -2.59 7.56 6.33
C ILE A 20 -3.79 7.04 7.11
N VAL A 21 -4.20 7.73 8.18
CA VAL A 21 -5.32 7.29 9.02
C VAL A 21 -6.65 7.34 8.27
N SER A 22 -6.91 8.39 7.49
CA SER A 22 -8.12 8.48 6.68
C SER A 22 -8.16 7.41 5.59
N GLY A 23 -7.02 7.12 4.94
CA GLY A 23 -6.89 6.03 3.99
C GLY A 23 -7.18 4.67 4.63
N LEU A 24 -6.64 4.42 5.83
CA LEU A 24 -6.88 3.19 6.58
C LEU A 24 -8.35 3.03 6.96
N ILE A 25 -8.97 4.08 7.53
CA ILE A 25 -10.39 4.05 7.92
C ILE A 25 -11.27 3.75 6.70
N LEU A 26 -11.02 4.41 5.58
CA LEU A 26 -11.76 4.16 4.35
C LEU A 26 -11.55 2.73 3.83
N ALA A 27 -10.33 2.21 3.89
CA ALA A 27 -10.01 0.84 3.49
C ALA A 27 -10.75 -0.19 4.34
N VAL A 28 -10.74 -0.02 5.67
CA VAL A 28 -11.48 -0.89 6.60
C VAL A 28 -12.97 -0.84 6.30
N TYR A 29 -13.54 0.34 6.18
CA TYR A 29 -14.96 0.53 5.88
C TYR A 29 -15.39 -0.15 4.57
N LEU A 30 -14.62 0.01 3.50
CA LEU A 30 -14.92 -0.62 2.21
C LEU A 30 -14.76 -2.13 2.26
N SER A 31 -13.77 -2.63 2.99
CA SER A 31 -13.55 -4.07 3.20
C SER A 31 -14.70 -4.68 3.99
N MET A 32 -15.14 -4.04 5.06
CA MET A 32 -16.31 -4.47 5.85
C MET A 32 -17.59 -4.53 5.01
N LYS A 33 -17.82 -3.56 4.13
CA LYS A 33 -18.97 -3.58 3.21
C LYS A 33 -18.91 -4.72 2.19
N GLU A 34 -17.73 -5.16 1.82
CA GLU A 34 -17.56 -6.24 0.84
C GLU A 34 -17.54 -7.64 1.48
N ALA A 35 -17.10 -7.76 2.74
CA ALA A 35 -16.91 -9.01 3.47
C ALA A 35 -18.12 -9.97 3.42
N PRO A 36 -19.39 -9.52 3.61
CA PRO A 36 -20.55 -10.41 3.56
C PRO A 36 -20.73 -11.13 2.23
N ARG A 37 -20.25 -10.56 1.10
CA ARG A 37 -20.33 -11.21 -0.21
C ARG A 37 -19.47 -12.47 -0.30
N LYS A 38 -18.45 -12.55 0.54
CA LYS A 38 -17.55 -13.70 0.68
C LYS A 38 -17.85 -14.50 1.94
N LYS A 39 -19.01 -14.27 2.57
CA LYS A 39 -19.44 -14.94 3.81
C LYS A 39 -18.41 -14.75 4.94
N ILE A 40 -17.72 -13.60 4.94
CA ILE A 40 -16.81 -13.18 6.00
C ILE A 40 -17.56 -12.18 6.86
N ASP A 41 -17.45 -12.34 8.19
CA ASP A 41 -18.03 -11.38 9.12
C ASP A 41 -17.32 -10.04 9.00
N PRO A 42 -18.02 -8.91 8.86
CA PRO A 42 -17.40 -7.60 8.88
C PRO A 42 -16.49 -7.35 10.08
N ASP A 43 -16.83 -7.90 11.25
CA ASP A 43 -16.04 -7.76 12.47
C ASP A 43 -14.68 -8.47 12.37
N ASP A 44 -14.56 -9.53 11.57
CA ASP A 44 -13.28 -10.17 11.28
C ASP A 44 -12.29 -9.23 10.59
N ILE A 45 -12.77 -8.24 9.83
CA ILE A 45 -11.90 -7.22 9.22
C ILE A 45 -11.30 -6.31 10.30
N ILE A 46 -12.11 -5.91 11.28
CA ILE A 46 -11.63 -5.06 12.40
C ILE A 46 -10.68 -5.87 13.29
N ASP A 47 -11.07 -7.09 13.68
CA ASP A 47 -10.24 -7.98 14.49
C ASP A 47 -8.87 -8.22 13.84
N PHE A 48 -8.88 -8.48 12.53
CA PHE A 48 -7.64 -8.63 11.78
C PHE A 48 -6.75 -7.38 11.87
N ILE A 49 -7.29 -6.20 11.62
CA ILE A 49 -6.51 -4.95 11.64
C ILE A 49 -5.98 -4.66 13.04
N LEU A 50 -6.80 -4.87 14.09
CA LEU A 50 -6.39 -4.65 15.49
C LEU A 50 -5.23 -5.58 15.90
N ILE A 51 -5.13 -6.76 15.31
CA ILE A 51 -4.03 -7.71 15.55
C ILE A 51 -2.85 -7.44 14.61
N ALA A 52 -3.14 -7.33 13.30
CA ALA A 52 -2.11 -7.26 12.27
C ALA A 52 -1.32 -5.95 12.30
N PHE A 53 -1.98 -4.82 12.58
CA PHE A 53 -1.32 -3.52 12.52
C PHE A 53 -0.25 -3.35 13.61
N PRO A 54 -0.50 -3.62 14.90
CA PRO A 54 0.55 -3.58 15.93
C PRO A 54 1.68 -4.59 15.67
N LEU A 55 1.32 -5.84 15.29
CA LEU A 55 2.31 -6.87 15.01
C LEU A 55 3.16 -6.52 13.77
N ALA A 56 2.58 -5.90 12.75
CA ALA A 56 3.33 -5.44 11.59
C ALA A 56 4.34 -4.34 11.96
N ILE A 57 4.01 -3.44 12.89
CA ILE A 57 4.97 -2.44 13.40
C ILE A 57 6.12 -3.13 14.13
N VAL A 58 5.83 -4.10 15.00
CA VAL A 58 6.85 -4.90 15.69
C VAL A 58 7.72 -5.64 14.67
N GLY A 59 7.12 -6.29 13.69
CA GLY A 59 7.85 -7.00 12.63
C GLY A 59 8.72 -6.07 11.78
N ALA A 60 8.23 -4.88 11.46
CA ALA A 60 8.98 -3.86 10.74
C ALA A 60 10.21 -3.39 11.54
N ARG A 61 10.07 -3.24 12.87
CA ARG A 61 11.16 -2.90 13.76
C ARG A 61 12.18 -4.03 13.89
N LEU A 62 11.72 -5.25 14.14
CA LEU A 62 12.59 -6.42 14.25
C LEU A 62 13.42 -6.63 12.98
N TYR A 63 12.79 -6.52 11.82
CA TYR A 63 13.50 -6.62 10.54
C TYR A 63 14.62 -5.56 10.45
N TYR A 64 14.30 -4.31 10.75
CA TYR A 64 15.29 -3.23 10.72
C TYR A 64 16.44 -3.48 11.69
N VAL A 65 16.15 -3.86 12.94
CA VAL A 65 17.15 -4.15 13.97
C VAL A 65 18.07 -5.30 13.56
N ILE A 66 17.52 -6.37 12.93
CA ILE A 66 18.31 -7.51 12.46
C ILE A 66 19.31 -7.07 11.39
N PHE A 67 18.87 -6.25 10.43
CA PHE A 67 19.74 -5.79 9.34
C PHE A 67 20.76 -4.72 9.77
N GLU A 68 20.48 -3.99 10.85
CA GLU A 68 21.38 -3.01 11.48
C GLU A 68 22.02 -3.55 12.77
N TRP A 69 22.18 -4.87 12.87
CA TRP A 69 22.66 -5.53 14.08
C TRP A 69 24.04 -5.03 14.54
N GLY A 70 24.90 -4.59 13.62
CA GLY A 70 26.20 -3.99 13.94
C GLY A 70 26.07 -2.79 14.89
N TYR A 71 25.05 -1.98 14.74
CA TYR A 71 24.74 -0.85 15.62
C TYR A 71 23.98 -1.31 16.88
N TYR A 72 22.90 -2.07 16.73
CA TYR A 72 22.01 -2.44 17.83
C TYR A 72 22.62 -3.42 18.83
N SER A 73 23.61 -4.20 18.43
CA SER A 73 24.37 -5.05 19.37
C SER A 73 25.10 -4.25 20.48
N GLN A 74 25.42 -2.97 20.19
CA GLN A 74 26.06 -2.06 21.13
C GLN A 74 25.07 -1.09 21.82
N HIS A 75 23.82 -1.01 21.32
CA HIS A 75 22.78 -0.09 21.79
C HIS A 75 21.44 -0.81 22.02
N LEU A 76 21.47 -1.86 22.86
CA LEU A 76 20.32 -2.74 23.09
C LEU A 76 19.08 -2.01 23.61
N SER A 77 19.23 -0.94 24.38
CA SER A 77 18.11 -0.14 24.87
C SER A 77 17.33 0.56 23.75
N GLU A 78 17.98 0.83 22.62
CA GLU A 78 17.36 1.51 21.49
C GLU A 78 16.53 0.58 20.59
N ILE A 79 16.62 -0.74 20.79
CA ILE A 79 15.86 -1.72 19.99
C ILE A 79 14.35 -1.41 20.03
N PHE A 80 13.84 -0.96 21.16
CA PHE A 80 12.41 -0.66 21.34
C PHE A 80 12.02 0.79 20.98
N ALA A 81 12.99 1.66 20.68
CA ALA A 81 12.76 3.08 20.43
C ALA A 81 12.25 3.36 19.00
N ILE A 82 11.02 2.90 18.71
CA ILE A 82 10.36 3.08 17.39
C ILE A 82 10.09 4.56 17.05
N TRP A 83 10.02 5.43 18.05
CA TRP A 83 9.81 6.87 17.88
C TRP A 83 11.03 7.60 17.29
N ASN A 84 12.22 6.98 17.32
CA ASN A 84 13.43 7.49 16.68
C ASN A 84 13.50 7.09 15.17
N GLY A 85 12.46 6.46 14.65
CA GLY A 85 12.48 5.89 13.30
C GLY A 85 13.09 4.48 13.25
N GLY A 86 13.58 4.05 12.09
CA GLY A 86 14.20 2.73 11.93
C GLY A 86 13.17 1.59 11.92
N ILE A 87 12.25 1.65 10.97
CA ILE A 87 11.27 0.60 10.65
C ILE A 87 11.40 0.23 9.16
N ALA A 88 11.36 -1.07 8.85
CA ALA A 88 11.48 -1.57 7.49
C ALA A 88 10.13 -2.12 6.99
N ILE A 89 9.65 -1.60 5.88
CA ILE A 89 8.36 -1.99 5.30
C ILE A 89 8.27 -3.51 5.02
N TYR A 90 9.37 -4.12 4.62
CA TYR A 90 9.41 -5.57 4.34
C TYR A 90 9.11 -6.42 5.57
N GLY A 91 9.63 -6.03 6.74
CA GLY A 91 9.31 -6.70 8.00
C GLY A 91 7.82 -6.61 8.33
N GLY A 92 7.21 -5.44 8.12
CA GLY A 92 5.77 -5.25 8.28
C GLY A 92 4.93 -6.11 7.34
N LEU A 93 5.31 -6.18 6.05
CA LEU A 93 4.62 -6.99 5.05
C LEU A 93 4.71 -8.49 5.34
N LEU A 94 5.89 -8.99 5.69
CA LEU A 94 6.09 -10.40 6.05
C LEU A 94 5.28 -10.78 7.29
N THR A 95 5.32 -9.94 8.31
CA THR A 95 4.53 -10.15 9.53
C THR A 95 3.03 -10.07 9.25
N GLY A 96 2.59 -9.09 8.47
CA GLY A 96 1.19 -8.98 8.04
C GLY A 96 0.70 -10.21 7.28
N ALA A 97 1.52 -10.75 6.37
CA ALA A 97 1.21 -11.99 5.64
C ALA A 97 1.12 -13.21 6.58
N LEU A 98 2.04 -13.33 7.55
CA LEU A 98 1.99 -14.38 8.55
C LEU A 98 0.74 -14.28 9.43
N VAL A 99 0.43 -13.08 9.90
CA VAL A 99 -0.78 -12.84 10.71
C VAL A 99 -2.04 -13.16 9.90
N LEU A 100 -2.11 -12.75 8.63
CA LEU A 100 -3.23 -13.08 7.75
C LEU A 100 -3.39 -14.60 7.63
N TYR A 101 -2.32 -15.33 7.39
CA TYR A 101 -2.36 -16.79 7.29
C TYR A 101 -2.88 -17.43 8.59
N LEU A 102 -2.34 -17.04 9.75
CA LEU A 102 -2.72 -17.61 11.05
C LEU A 102 -4.16 -17.21 11.43
N PHE A 103 -4.54 -15.96 11.19
CA PHE A 103 -5.89 -15.45 11.45
C PHE A 103 -6.91 -16.19 10.60
N SER A 104 -6.67 -16.29 9.30
CA SER A 104 -7.56 -16.99 8.36
C SER A 104 -7.75 -18.45 8.73
N ARG A 105 -6.66 -19.12 9.16
CA ARG A 105 -6.75 -20.51 9.66
C ARG A 105 -7.62 -20.63 10.90
N ARG A 106 -7.52 -19.69 11.85
CA ARG A 106 -8.31 -19.71 13.09
C ARG A 106 -9.79 -19.39 12.86
N ARG A 107 -10.10 -18.51 11.93
CA ARG A 107 -11.46 -18.07 11.60
C ARG A 107 -12.11 -18.90 10.48
N LEU A 108 -11.41 -19.90 9.95
CA LEU A 108 -11.86 -20.74 8.81
C LEU A 108 -12.19 -19.90 7.56
N ILE A 109 -11.45 -18.84 7.34
CA ILE A 109 -11.56 -17.95 6.18
C ILE A 109 -10.52 -18.37 5.14
N GLU A 110 -10.91 -18.41 3.87
CA GLU A 110 -9.94 -18.58 2.78
C GLU A 110 -9.07 -17.31 2.64
N PRO A 111 -7.73 -17.37 2.82
CA PRO A 111 -6.88 -16.19 2.77
C PRO A 111 -7.02 -15.40 1.48
N ILE A 112 -7.26 -16.08 0.36
CA ILE A 112 -7.39 -15.43 -0.94
C ILE A 112 -8.68 -14.60 -1.06
N ASP A 113 -9.78 -15.02 -0.41
CA ASP A 113 -11.01 -14.24 -0.38
C ASP A 113 -10.83 -12.98 0.47
N PHE A 114 -10.10 -13.08 1.58
CA PHE A 114 -9.75 -11.92 2.39
C PHE A 114 -8.90 -10.92 1.60
N LEU A 115 -7.91 -11.39 0.85
CA LEU A 115 -7.08 -10.56 -0.02
C LEU A 115 -7.90 -9.92 -1.16
N ASP A 116 -8.84 -10.63 -1.76
CA ASP A 116 -9.72 -10.08 -2.80
C ASP A 116 -10.63 -8.96 -2.28
N ILE A 117 -11.04 -9.04 -1.01
CA ILE A 117 -11.78 -7.97 -0.35
C ILE A 117 -10.87 -6.77 -0.08
N ALA A 118 -9.67 -7.02 0.45
CA ALA A 118 -8.73 -5.99 0.88
C ALA A 118 -8.07 -5.24 -0.30
N ALA A 119 -7.78 -5.91 -1.41
CA ALA A 119 -6.99 -5.36 -2.51
C ALA A 119 -7.51 -4.02 -3.06
N PRO A 120 -8.81 -3.86 -3.42
CA PRO A 120 -9.33 -2.57 -3.85
C PRO A 120 -9.24 -1.50 -2.77
N SER A 121 -9.48 -1.91 -1.51
CA SER A 121 -9.44 -1.01 -0.36
C SER A 121 -8.03 -0.49 -0.09
N VAL A 122 -7.01 -1.31 -0.30
CA VAL A 122 -5.60 -0.91 -0.23
C VAL A 122 -5.26 0.08 -1.35
N MET A 123 -5.79 -0.10 -2.57
CA MET A 123 -5.53 0.84 -3.68
C MET A 123 -6.00 2.25 -3.36
N ILE A 124 -7.20 2.41 -2.81
CA ILE A 124 -7.69 3.75 -2.45
C ILE A 124 -6.93 4.32 -1.25
N ALA A 125 -6.55 3.50 -0.27
CA ALA A 125 -5.71 3.94 0.84
C ALA A 125 -4.34 4.41 0.36
N GLN A 126 -3.72 3.70 -0.58
CA GLN A 126 -2.47 4.11 -1.21
C GLN A 126 -2.64 5.44 -1.98
N SER A 127 -3.72 5.60 -2.73
CA SER A 127 -4.01 6.85 -3.43
C SER A 127 -4.07 8.04 -2.47
N ILE A 128 -4.79 7.91 -1.35
CA ILE A 128 -4.89 8.95 -0.33
C ILE A 128 -3.53 9.16 0.38
N GLY A 129 -2.85 8.08 0.72
CA GLY A 129 -1.57 8.14 1.43
C GLY A 129 -0.48 8.89 0.68
N ARG A 130 -0.50 8.89 -0.67
CA ARG A 130 0.46 9.64 -1.50
C ARG A 130 0.35 11.16 -1.32
N TRP A 131 -0.78 11.69 -0.94
CA TRP A 131 -0.92 13.09 -0.57
C TRP A 131 -0.12 13.45 0.69
N GLY A 132 0.15 12.49 1.57
CA GLY A 132 1.07 12.68 2.69
C GLY A 132 2.48 13.08 2.22
N ASN A 133 3.01 12.42 1.17
CA ASN A 133 4.29 12.77 0.58
C ASN A 133 4.30 14.19 0.00
N PHE A 134 3.18 14.64 -0.59
CA PHE A 134 3.01 16.00 -1.07
C PHE A 134 3.17 17.04 0.04
N PHE A 135 2.51 16.83 1.19
CA PHE A 135 2.62 17.76 2.32
C PHE A 135 4.01 17.75 2.95
N ASN A 136 4.69 16.60 2.97
CA ASN A 136 6.04 16.47 3.51
C ASN A 136 7.13 16.89 2.50
N GLN A 137 6.79 17.16 1.24
CA GLN A 137 7.74 17.44 0.16
C GLN A 137 8.82 16.34 0.04
N GLU A 138 8.39 15.08 0.05
CA GLU A 138 9.27 13.91 -0.04
C GLU A 138 8.90 12.99 -1.22
N ALA A 139 9.79 12.07 -1.58
CA ALA A 139 9.57 11.07 -2.63
C ALA A 139 9.21 11.66 -4.00
N TYR A 140 9.73 12.83 -4.31
CA TYR A 140 9.53 13.52 -5.59
C TYR A 140 10.48 13.02 -6.69
N GLY A 141 10.18 13.42 -7.93
CA GLY A 141 10.99 13.06 -9.09
C GLY A 141 12.04 14.11 -9.47
N ALA A 142 12.62 13.95 -10.65
CA ALA A 142 13.66 14.82 -11.19
C ALA A 142 13.20 16.28 -11.31
N ALA A 143 14.18 17.21 -11.36
CA ALA A 143 13.90 18.62 -11.62
C ALA A 143 13.33 18.82 -13.03
N VAL A 144 12.34 19.71 -13.14
CA VAL A 144 11.69 20.08 -14.41
C VAL A 144 11.65 21.61 -14.57
N LYS A 145 11.52 22.07 -15.81
CA LYS A 145 11.55 23.50 -16.12
C LYS A 145 10.32 24.25 -15.60
N SER A 146 9.14 23.62 -15.64
CA SER A 146 7.92 24.22 -15.14
C SER A 146 6.85 23.17 -14.85
N LEU A 147 5.84 23.55 -14.04
CA LEU A 147 4.64 22.79 -13.74
C LEU A 147 3.38 23.61 -14.00
N ASN A 148 3.39 24.48 -15.04
CA ASN A 148 2.31 25.40 -15.31
C ASN A 148 0.99 24.74 -15.72
N TYR A 149 1.02 23.43 -16.05
CA TYR A 149 -0.16 22.62 -16.32
C TYR A 149 -0.90 22.18 -15.05
N LEU A 150 -0.31 22.38 -13.87
CA LEU A 150 -0.90 22.03 -12.59
C LEU A 150 -1.49 23.27 -11.88
N PRO A 151 -2.50 23.07 -11.03
CA PRO A 151 -3.00 24.14 -10.17
C PRO A 151 -1.89 24.74 -9.29
N SER A 152 -2.00 26.05 -9.00
CA SER A 152 -0.96 26.79 -8.27
C SER A 152 -0.58 26.15 -6.94
N PHE A 153 -1.56 25.64 -6.17
CA PHE A 153 -1.29 25.03 -4.87
C PHE A 153 -0.41 23.78 -4.97
N ILE A 154 -0.51 23.00 -6.07
CA ILE A 154 0.39 21.84 -6.33
C ILE A 154 1.73 22.35 -6.85
N ARG A 155 1.71 23.21 -7.85
CA ARG A 155 2.93 23.75 -8.46
C ARG A 155 3.85 24.38 -7.42
N ASP A 156 3.30 25.26 -6.59
CA ASP A 156 4.07 26.04 -5.63
C ASP A 156 4.63 25.15 -4.49
N GLN A 157 3.89 24.10 -4.08
CA GLN A 157 4.37 23.10 -3.13
C GLN A 157 5.47 22.19 -3.71
N MET A 158 5.45 21.96 -5.03
CA MET A 158 6.46 21.18 -5.73
C MET A 158 7.70 21.99 -6.15
N TYR A 159 7.81 23.26 -5.72
CA TYR A 159 9.04 24.02 -5.81
C TYR A 159 9.92 23.73 -4.60
N ILE A 160 10.93 22.86 -4.79
CA ILE A 160 11.75 22.29 -3.71
C ILE A 160 13.22 22.49 -4.08
N ASP A 161 14.01 23.00 -3.15
CA ASP A 161 15.45 23.26 -3.31
C ASP A 161 15.76 24.07 -4.57
N GLY A 162 15.01 25.15 -4.82
CA GLY A 162 15.25 26.08 -5.92
C GLY A 162 14.79 25.61 -7.30
N SER A 163 14.09 24.49 -7.41
CA SER A 163 13.59 23.96 -8.68
C SER A 163 12.23 23.28 -8.56
N TYR A 164 11.47 23.27 -9.65
CA TYR A 164 10.26 22.44 -9.72
C TYR A 164 10.63 20.97 -9.81
N ARG A 165 9.95 20.12 -9.04
CA ARG A 165 10.15 18.67 -9.01
C ARG A 165 8.95 17.94 -9.59
N GLN A 166 9.18 16.83 -10.31
CA GLN A 166 8.10 16.00 -10.83
C GLN A 166 7.21 15.50 -9.69
N PRO A 167 5.87 15.66 -9.79
CA PRO A 167 4.92 15.32 -8.73
C PRO A 167 4.58 13.82 -8.75
N THR A 168 5.55 12.98 -8.42
CA THR A 168 5.39 11.52 -8.40
C THR A 168 4.25 11.08 -7.49
N PHE A 169 3.99 11.81 -6.40
CA PHE A 169 2.84 11.58 -5.52
C PHE A 169 1.52 11.61 -6.29
N LEU A 170 1.36 12.59 -7.21
CA LEU A 170 0.15 12.77 -8.00
C LEU A 170 0.00 11.65 -9.03
N TYR A 171 1.10 11.24 -9.66
CA TYR A 171 1.10 10.13 -10.60
C TYR A 171 0.71 8.81 -9.92
N GLU A 172 1.32 8.50 -8.77
CA GLU A 172 0.98 7.30 -8.00
C GLU A 172 -0.45 7.35 -7.44
N SER A 173 -0.88 8.51 -6.93
CA SER A 173 -2.25 8.70 -6.43
C SER A 173 -3.28 8.48 -7.53
N SER A 174 -3.09 9.11 -8.69
CA SER A 174 -3.99 8.98 -9.84
C SER A 174 -4.00 7.55 -10.40
N TRP A 175 -2.84 6.90 -10.48
CA TRP A 175 -2.72 5.51 -10.93
C TRP A 175 -3.48 4.55 -10.00
N ASN A 176 -3.30 4.66 -8.69
CA ASN A 176 -3.99 3.83 -7.72
C ASN A 176 -5.51 4.11 -7.71
N LEU A 177 -5.93 5.36 -7.84
CA LEU A 177 -7.34 5.73 -7.95
C LEU A 177 -7.97 5.12 -9.22
N LEU A 178 -7.29 5.21 -10.36
CA LEU A 178 -7.77 4.63 -11.61
C LEU A 178 -7.93 3.11 -11.49
N GLY A 179 -6.94 2.42 -10.95
CA GLY A 179 -7.01 0.98 -10.70
C GLY A 179 -8.13 0.60 -9.75
N PHE A 180 -8.32 1.39 -8.68
CA PHE A 180 -9.44 1.21 -7.75
C PHE A 180 -10.80 1.31 -8.45
N LEU A 181 -11.02 2.36 -9.25
CA LEU A 181 -12.27 2.55 -9.98
C LEU A 181 -12.50 1.42 -11.00
N LEU A 182 -11.46 1.03 -11.73
CA LEU A 182 -11.50 -0.08 -12.68
C LEU A 182 -11.91 -1.39 -12.01
N ILE A 183 -11.26 -1.76 -10.91
CA ILE A 183 -11.56 -3.03 -10.25
C ILE A 183 -12.94 -3.03 -9.60
N LEU A 184 -13.44 -1.87 -9.12
CA LEU A 184 -14.81 -1.76 -8.63
C LEU A 184 -15.85 -2.10 -9.70
N ILE A 185 -15.60 -1.70 -10.96
CA ILE A 185 -16.46 -2.01 -12.09
C ILE A 185 -16.32 -3.48 -12.48
N LEU A 186 -15.07 -3.95 -12.63
CA LEU A 186 -14.79 -5.30 -13.12
C LEU A 186 -15.28 -6.39 -12.16
N ARG A 187 -15.11 -6.19 -10.84
CA ARG A 187 -15.52 -7.16 -9.84
C ARG A 187 -17.02 -7.35 -9.71
N ARG A 188 -17.84 -6.46 -10.32
CA ARG A 188 -19.31 -6.58 -10.35
C ARG A 188 -19.84 -7.29 -11.59
N LYS A 189 -18.98 -7.53 -12.58
CA LYS A 189 -19.40 -8.24 -13.80
C LYS A 189 -19.57 -9.73 -13.49
N PRO A 190 -20.77 -10.30 -13.72
CA PRO A 190 -21.02 -11.74 -13.51
C PRO A 190 -20.06 -12.58 -14.35
N GLN A 191 -19.56 -13.66 -13.80
CA GLN A 191 -18.70 -14.65 -14.46
C GLN A 191 -17.44 -14.06 -15.16
N PHE A 192 -16.98 -12.89 -14.73
CA PHE A 192 -15.83 -12.23 -15.35
C PHE A 192 -14.54 -12.52 -14.59
N LEU A 193 -14.50 -12.27 -13.28
CA LEU A 193 -13.35 -12.51 -12.41
C LEU A 193 -13.59 -13.75 -11.56
N ARG A 194 -12.54 -14.55 -11.41
CA ARG A 194 -12.50 -15.69 -10.47
C ARG A 194 -11.91 -15.28 -9.13
N GLN A 195 -12.12 -16.12 -8.13
CA GLN A 195 -11.49 -16.01 -6.82
C GLN A 195 -9.96 -15.84 -6.97
N GLY A 196 -9.37 -14.84 -6.32
CA GLY A 196 -7.94 -14.50 -6.41
C GLY A 196 -7.59 -13.56 -7.58
N GLU A 197 -8.46 -13.36 -8.57
CA GLU A 197 -8.14 -12.49 -9.71
C GLU A 197 -8.23 -11.00 -9.38
N ILE A 198 -8.95 -10.60 -8.31
CA ILE A 198 -8.94 -9.21 -7.82
C ILE A 198 -7.59 -8.90 -7.18
N THR A 199 -7.09 -9.81 -6.37
CA THR A 199 -5.74 -9.72 -5.78
C THR A 199 -4.67 -9.70 -6.86
N ALA A 200 -4.79 -10.60 -7.85
CA ALA A 200 -3.87 -10.64 -8.99
C ALA A 200 -3.87 -9.33 -9.79
N PHE A 201 -5.05 -8.75 -10.05
CA PHE A 201 -5.17 -7.43 -10.67
C PHE A 201 -4.41 -6.37 -9.88
N TYR A 202 -4.59 -6.32 -8.55
CA TYR A 202 -3.87 -5.39 -7.70
C TYR A 202 -2.35 -5.54 -7.82
N LEU A 203 -1.83 -6.77 -7.75
CA LEU A 203 -0.40 -7.04 -7.84
C LEU A 203 0.18 -6.59 -9.18
N ILE A 204 -0.52 -6.88 -10.28
CA ILE A 204 -0.10 -6.48 -11.64
C ILE A 204 -0.18 -4.96 -11.78
N TRP A 205 -1.29 -4.35 -11.40
CA TRP A 205 -1.54 -2.92 -11.54
C TRP A 205 -0.54 -2.09 -10.73
N TYR A 206 -0.38 -2.43 -9.46
CA TYR A 206 0.58 -1.78 -8.56
C TYR A 206 2.01 -1.99 -9.05
N GLY A 207 2.38 -3.23 -9.40
CA GLY A 207 3.72 -3.54 -9.90
C GLY A 207 4.06 -2.74 -11.16
N PHE A 208 3.13 -2.66 -12.12
CA PHE A 208 3.33 -1.90 -13.35
C PHE A 208 3.48 -0.39 -13.08
N GLY A 209 2.58 0.20 -12.30
CA GLY A 209 2.65 1.61 -11.92
C GLY A 209 3.94 1.94 -11.16
N ARG A 210 4.31 1.09 -10.19
CA ARG A 210 5.52 1.27 -9.39
C ARG A 210 6.78 1.16 -10.23
N MET A 211 6.82 0.24 -11.19
CA MET A 211 7.98 0.08 -12.08
C MET A 211 8.25 1.35 -12.90
N ILE A 212 7.21 2.00 -13.41
CA ILE A 212 7.32 3.25 -14.19
C ILE A 212 7.69 4.42 -13.30
N ILE A 213 6.93 4.63 -12.21
CA ILE A 213 7.08 5.83 -11.36
C ILE A 213 8.38 5.79 -10.57
N GLU A 214 8.82 4.61 -10.13
CA GLU A 214 10.13 4.46 -9.49
C GLU A 214 11.27 4.90 -10.42
N GLY A 215 11.12 4.68 -11.73
CA GLY A 215 12.06 5.18 -12.73
C GLY A 215 12.25 6.70 -12.71
N MET A 216 11.28 7.47 -12.24
CA MET A 216 11.30 8.94 -12.16
C MET A 216 11.88 9.47 -10.85
N ARG A 217 11.98 8.66 -9.79
CA ARG A 217 12.45 9.09 -8.46
C ARG A 217 13.95 9.25 -8.42
N THR A 218 14.43 10.11 -7.54
CA THR A 218 15.86 10.42 -7.38
C THR A 218 16.50 9.76 -6.17
N ASP A 219 15.71 9.21 -5.26
CA ASP A 219 16.10 8.71 -3.93
C ASP A 219 16.06 7.17 -3.79
N SER A 220 16.09 6.44 -4.90
CA SER A 220 15.90 4.98 -4.90
C SER A 220 17.20 4.21 -4.76
N LEU A 221 17.17 3.12 -3.98
CA LEU A 221 18.28 2.16 -3.87
C LEU A 221 18.42 1.35 -5.16
N MET A 222 19.67 1.21 -5.63
CA MET A 222 20.02 0.47 -6.85
C MET A 222 20.59 -0.91 -6.51
N PHE A 223 20.19 -1.91 -7.28
CA PHE A 223 20.74 -3.26 -7.22
C PHE A 223 20.78 -3.88 -8.63
N ALA A 224 21.95 -4.40 -9.06
CA ALA A 224 22.14 -5.05 -10.36
C ALA A 224 21.60 -4.25 -11.56
N GLY A 225 21.88 -2.93 -11.59
CA GLY A 225 21.50 -2.04 -12.70
C GLY A 225 20.04 -1.56 -12.71
N LEU A 226 19.19 -2.05 -11.80
CA LEU A 226 17.81 -1.62 -11.60
C LEU A 226 17.58 -1.17 -10.16
N ARG A 227 16.50 -0.43 -9.94
CA ARG A 227 16.06 -0.07 -8.59
C ARG A 227 15.45 -1.28 -7.90
N VAL A 228 15.71 -1.43 -6.60
CA VAL A 228 15.18 -2.56 -5.81
C VAL A 228 13.65 -2.68 -5.95
N SER A 229 12.94 -1.55 -5.96
CA SER A 229 11.49 -1.54 -6.16
C SER A 229 11.06 -2.03 -7.55
N GLN A 230 11.91 -1.91 -8.58
CA GLN A 230 11.61 -2.41 -9.93
C GLN A 230 11.71 -3.95 -9.97
N TRP A 231 12.70 -4.53 -9.30
CA TRP A 231 12.80 -5.98 -9.13
C TRP A 231 11.57 -6.54 -8.42
N LEU A 232 11.17 -5.90 -7.31
CA LEU A 232 9.95 -6.29 -6.60
C LEU A 232 8.72 -6.17 -7.49
N SER A 233 8.62 -5.10 -8.28
CA SER A 233 7.51 -4.90 -9.22
C SER A 233 7.39 -6.01 -10.24
N MET A 234 8.51 -6.46 -10.81
CA MET A 234 8.52 -7.61 -11.73
C MET A 234 8.01 -8.88 -11.04
N ILE A 235 8.47 -9.13 -9.82
CA ILE A 235 8.00 -10.29 -9.02
C ILE A 235 6.49 -10.20 -8.78
N LEU A 236 5.96 -9.04 -8.39
CA LEU A 236 4.53 -8.84 -8.15
C LEU A 236 3.70 -9.09 -9.41
N ILE A 237 4.16 -8.62 -10.58
CA ILE A 237 3.51 -8.86 -11.87
C ILE A 237 3.49 -10.36 -12.19
N LEU A 238 4.64 -11.04 -12.04
CA LEU A 238 4.73 -12.49 -12.31
C LEU A 238 3.86 -13.30 -11.35
N VAL A 239 3.84 -12.96 -10.07
CA VAL A 239 2.95 -13.59 -9.06
C VAL A 239 1.48 -13.37 -9.44
N GLY A 240 1.09 -12.14 -9.80
CA GLY A 240 -0.28 -11.85 -10.23
C GLY A 240 -0.69 -12.67 -11.45
N LEU A 241 0.18 -12.75 -12.47
CA LEU A 241 -0.07 -13.59 -13.65
C LEU A 241 -0.18 -15.08 -13.29
N ALA A 242 0.70 -15.57 -12.40
CA ALA A 242 0.67 -16.95 -11.93
C ALA A 242 -0.64 -17.26 -11.19
N ILE A 243 -1.15 -16.34 -10.35
CA ILE A 243 -2.44 -16.50 -9.67
C ILE A 243 -3.56 -16.62 -10.70
N ILE A 244 -3.63 -15.75 -11.72
CA ILE A 244 -4.66 -15.82 -12.77
C ILE A 244 -4.61 -17.17 -13.47
N LEU A 245 -3.41 -17.58 -13.92
CA LEU A 245 -3.25 -18.85 -14.63
C LEU A 245 -3.65 -20.06 -13.76
N TYR A 246 -3.24 -20.06 -12.50
CA TYR A 246 -3.55 -21.13 -11.54
C TYR A 246 -5.07 -21.22 -11.28
N GLN A 247 -5.72 -20.09 -10.97
CA GLN A 247 -7.14 -20.06 -10.65
C GLN A 247 -8.02 -20.40 -11.87
N ARG A 248 -7.61 -20.01 -13.06
CA ARG A 248 -8.31 -20.39 -14.30
C ARG A 248 -8.15 -21.86 -14.62
N ARG A 249 -6.95 -22.44 -14.45
CA ARG A 249 -6.71 -23.88 -14.62
C ARG A 249 -7.50 -24.72 -13.63
N LYS A 250 -7.53 -24.29 -12.37
CA LYS A 250 -8.27 -24.95 -11.27
C LYS A 250 -9.80 -24.79 -11.45
N LYS A 251 -10.26 -23.96 -12.38
CA LYS A 251 -11.67 -23.56 -12.54
C LYS A 251 -12.26 -23.01 -11.23
N ALA A 252 -11.49 -22.18 -10.51
CA ALA A 252 -11.92 -21.57 -9.28
C ALA A 252 -13.28 -20.87 -9.45
N PRO A 253 -14.12 -20.76 -8.40
CA PRO A 253 -15.43 -20.14 -8.49
C PRO A 253 -15.32 -18.68 -8.95
N TYR A 254 -16.35 -18.17 -9.58
CA TYR A 254 -16.42 -16.76 -9.95
C TYR A 254 -16.60 -15.88 -8.71
N TYR A 255 -16.06 -14.67 -8.76
CA TYR A 255 -16.23 -13.70 -7.67
C TYR A 255 -17.71 -13.28 -7.53
N VAL A 256 -18.39 -13.11 -8.66
CA VAL A 256 -19.83 -12.91 -8.76
C VAL A 256 -20.39 -13.95 -9.74
N GLU A 257 -21.30 -14.77 -9.25
CA GLU A 257 -22.04 -15.72 -10.09
C GLU A 257 -23.26 -15.03 -10.68
N THR A 258 -23.80 -15.56 -11.79
CA THR A 258 -25.08 -15.13 -12.34
C THR A 258 -26.17 -15.49 -11.32
N LYS A 259 -27.05 -14.54 -11.00
CA LYS A 259 -28.29 -14.91 -10.27
C LYS A 259 -29.13 -15.75 -11.26
N GLU A 260 -29.36 -17.00 -10.93
CA GLU A 260 -30.39 -17.80 -11.58
C GLU A 260 -31.77 -17.19 -11.38
#